data_71d8ec93b205559bfbba73a16a30bc63
#
_entry.id   71d8ec93b205559bfbba73a16a30bc63
#
_cell.length_a   1.000
_cell.length_b   1.000
_cell.length_c   1.000
_cell.angle_alpha   90.00
_cell.angle_beta   90.00
_cell.angle_gamma   90.00
#
_symmetry.space_group_name_H-M   'P 1'
#
loop_
_entity.id
_entity.type
_entity.pdbx_description
1 polymer ?
#
loop_
_entity_poly.entity_id
_entity_poly.type
_entity_poly.pdbx_seq_one_letter_code
_entity_poly.pdbx_strand_id
1 'polypeptide(L)'
;MIATNYSEVRNNLKAYCDKATKDYETIIITRKNNENVVLMSEEEYNNLMENLYIRSNLKYYQKLVESIKEGEKWNVKEHDLIEVE
;
A
#
# COMPACT_ATOMS: atom_id res chain seq x y z
N MET A 1 11.93 -4.44 8.11
CA MET A 1 11.87 -4.27 6.64
C MET A 1 12.57 -5.43 5.96
N ILE A 2 11.93 -6.00 4.95
CA ILE A 2 12.45 -7.15 4.22
C ILE A 2 12.62 -6.75 2.76
N ALA A 3 13.74 -7.12 2.16
CA ALA A 3 13.97 -6.89 0.74
C ALA A 3 14.08 -8.25 0.04
N THR A 4 13.33 -8.42 -1.02
CA THR A 4 13.32 -9.68 -1.77
C THR A 4 12.99 -9.40 -3.23
N ASN A 5 13.08 -10.42 -4.07
CA ASN A 5 12.80 -10.24 -5.48
C ASN A 5 11.37 -10.62 -5.84
N TYR A 6 10.97 -10.21 -7.05
CA TYR A 6 9.60 -10.43 -7.53
C TYR A 6 9.21 -11.91 -7.58
N SER A 7 10.11 -12.75 -8.07
CA SER A 7 9.83 -14.17 -8.21
C SER A 7 9.55 -14.84 -6.87
N GLU A 8 10.32 -14.45 -5.85
CA GLU A 8 10.14 -14.98 -4.50
C GLU A 8 8.77 -14.58 -3.94
N VAL A 9 8.40 -13.32 -4.10
CA VAL A 9 7.10 -12.84 -3.64
C VAL A 9 5.97 -13.52 -4.38
N ARG A 10 6.10 -13.64 -5.70
CA ARG A 10 5.07 -14.28 -6.52
C ARG A 10 4.81 -15.71 -6.07
N ASN A 11 5.88 -16.44 -5.77
CA ASN A 11 5.77 -17.84 -5.38
C ASN A 11 5.26 -18.03 -3.94
N ASN A 12 5.39 -16.99 -3.12
CA ASN A 12 5.01 -17.04 -1.70
C ASN A 12 4.16 -15.83 -1.30
N LEU A 13 3.30 -15.39 -2.19
CA LEU A 13 2.56 -14.15 -2.00
C LEU A 13 1.77 -14.12 -0.71
N LYS A 14 1.08 -15.21 -0.39
CA LYS A 14 0.29 -15.28 0.84
C LYS A 14 1.18 -15.08 2.08
N ALA A 15 2.34 -15.71 2.10
CA ALA A 15 3.26 -15.60 3.22
C ALA A 15 3.74 -14.17 3.41
N TYR A 16 4.05 -13.47 2.31
CA TYR A 16 4.50 -12.09 2.40
C TYR A 16 3.35 -11.14 2.77
N CYS A 17 2.16 -11.39 2.29
CA CYS A 17 1.00 -10.62 2.71
C CYS A 17 0.73 -10.80 4.20
N ASP A 18 0.86 -12.04 4.70
CA ASP A 18 0.70 -12.31 6.13
C ASP A 18 1.77 -11.59 6.96
N LYS A 19 3.00 -11.56 6.50
CA LYS A 19 4.05 -10.81 7.19
C LYS A 19 3.73 -9.33 7.24
N ALA A 20 3.23 -8.78 6.16
CA ALA A 20 2.87 -7.37 6.10
C ALA A 20 1.73 -7.02 7.04
N THR A 21 0.74 -7.90 7.18
CA THR A 21 -0.44 -7.62 7.98
C THR A 21 -0.29 -8.03 9.45
N LYS A 22 0.34 -9.15 9.72
CA LYS A 22 0.47 -9.66 11.09
C LYS A 22 1.70 -9.13 11.81
N ASP A 23 2.82 -9.05 11.11
CA ASP A 23 4.07 -8.61 11.69
C ASP A 23 4.38 -7.15 11.39
N TYR A 24 3.52 -6.49 10.64
CA TYR A 24 3.71 -5.10 10.20
C TYR A 24 5.04 -4.89 9.51
N GLU A 25 5.48 -5.90 8.77
CA GLU A 25 6.71 -5.80 8.00
C GLU A 25 6.46 -5.10 6.67
N THR A 26 7.37 -4.22 6.31
CA THR A 26 7.36 -3.59 4.98
C THR A 26 8.29 -4.41 4.10
N ILE A 27 7.79 -4.83 2.96
CA ILE A 27 8.54 -5.67 2.04
C ILE A 27 8.87 -4.87 0.78
N ILE A 28 10.16 -4.75 0.49
CA ILE A 28 10.64 -4.11 -0.73
C ILE A 28 10.81 -5.21 -1.78
N ILE A 29 10.07 -5.11 -2.86
CA ILE A 29 10.12 -6.09 -3.94
C ILE A 29 10.97 -5.52 -5.05
N THR A 30 12.13 -6.12 -5.27
CA THR A 30 13.04 -5.65 -6.31
C THR A 30 12.64 -6.23 -7.66
N ARG A 31 12.70 -5.41 -8.68
CA ARG A 31 12.38 -5.79 -10.04
C ARG A 31 13.47 -5.29 -10.99
N LYS A 32 13.39 -5.73 -12.23
CA LYS A 32 14.32 -5.28 -13.27
C LYS A 32 14.19 -3.77 -13.49
N ASN A 33 15.30 -3.15 -13.88
CA ASN A 33 15.34 -1.72 -14.21
C ASN A 33 14.99 -0.80 -13.03
N ASN A 34 15.24 -1.26 -11.81
CA ASN A 34 14.94 -0.48 -10.60
C ASN A 34 13.47 -0.12 -10.43
N GLU A 35 12.59 -0.88 -11.05
CA GLU A 35 11.16 -0.69 -10.89
C GLU A 35 10.67 -1.41 -9.64
N ASN A 36 11.22 -1.03 -8.51
CA ASN A 36 10.90 -1.67 -7.24
C ASN A 36 9.54 -1.24 -6.72
N VAL A 37 8.89 -2.14 -5.99
CA VAL A 37 7.60 -1.85 -5.37
C VAL A 37 7.67 -2.14 -3.88
N VAL A 38 6.73 -1.58 -3.15
CA VAL A 38 6.65 -1.77 -1.70
C VAL A 38 5.33 -2.45 -1.37
N LEU A 39 5.43 -3.51 -0.57
CA LEU A 39 4.25 -4.22 -0.06
C LEU A 39 4.14 -3.94 1.43
N MET A 40 3.01 -3.42 1.86
CA MET A 40 2.74 -3.15 3.27
C MET A 40 1.24 -3.31 3.53
N SER A 41 0.86 -3.43 4.79
CA SER A 41 -0.55 -3.47 5.13
C SER A 41 -1.21 -2.12 4.87
N GLU A 42 -2.50 -2.14 4.59
CA GLU A 42 -3.26 -0.90 4.42
C GLU A 42 -3.23 -0.07 5.71
N GLU A 43 -3.27 -0.73 6.84
CA GLU A 43 -3.18 -0.05 8.13
C GLU A 43 -1.88 0.72 8.28
N GLU A 44 -0.75 0.08 7.93
CA GLU A 44 0.56 0.73 7.93
C GLU A 44 0.60 1.91 6.98
N TYR A 45 0.06 1.71 5.78
CA TYR A 45 0.00 2.76 4.78
C TYR A 45 -0.79 3.96 5.28
N ASN A 46 -1.96 3.71 5.87
CA ASN A 46 -2.80 4.79 6.40
C ASN A 46 -2.11 5.54 7.53
N ASN A 47 -1.44 4.81 8.42
CA ASN A 47 -0.70 5.44 9.52
C ASN A 47 0.43 6.32 8.98
N LEU A 48 1.14 5.84 7.99
CA LEU A 48 2.23 6.60 7.38
C LEU A 48 1.70 7.87 6.73
N MET A 49 0.64 7.78 5.98
CA MET A 49 0.05 8.93 5.30
C MET A 49 -0.51 9.93 6.29
N GLU A 50 -1.18 9.46 7.32
CA GLU A 50 -1.74 10.31 8.36
C GLU A 50 -0.65 11.11 9.06
N ASN A 51 0.42 10.46 9.47
CA ASN A 51 1.53 11.13 10.12
C ASN A 51 2.20 12.15 9.20
N LEU A 52 2.36 11.80 7.95
CA LEU A 52 2.98 12.67 6.97
C LEU A 52 2.16 13.93 6.74
N TYR A 53 0.85 13.79 6.57
CA TYR A 53 -0.02 14.92 6.26
C TYR A 53 -0.26 15.83 7.45
N ILE A 54 -0.36 15.28 8.63
CA ILE A 54 -0.50 16.07 9.85
C ILE A 54 0.74 16.95 10.06
N ARG A 55 1.91 16.44 9.73
CA ARG A 55 3.16 17.19 9.87
C ARG A 55 3.32 18.26 8.81
N SER A 56 2.88 18.00 7.59
CA SER A 56 3.21 18.87 6.47
C SER A 56 2.21 19.98 6.23
N ASN A 57 0.91 19.71 6.18
CA ASN A 57 -0.07 20.75 5.87
C ASN A 57 -1.50 20.23 6.02
N LEU A 58 -2.25 20.85 6.93
CA LEU A 58 -3.66 20.51 7.14
C LEU A 58 -4.51 20.73 5.89
N LYS A 59 -4.22 21.81 5.15
CA LYS A 59 -4.96 22.09 3.91
C LYS A 59 -4.76 20.99 2.89
N TYR A 60 -3.53 20.54 2.76
CA TYR A 60 -3.21 19.46 1.84
C TYR A 60 -3.92 18.18 2.24
N TYR A 61 -3.93 17.88 3.53
CA TYR A 61 -4.60 16.72 4.07
C TYR A 61 -6.10 16.76 3.76
N GLN A 62 -6.73 17.90 4.01
CA GLN A 62 -8.15 18.06 3.74
C GLN A 62 -8.46 17.86 2.26
N LYS A 63 -7.62 18.41 1.42
CA LYS A 63 -7.78 18.27 -0.03
C LYS A 63 -7.70 16.82 -0.46
N LEU A 64 -6.80 16.08 0.13
CA LEU A 64 -6.63 14.68 -0.16
C LEU A 64 -7.85 13.86 0.29
N VAL A 65 -8.35 14.16 1.47
CA VAL A 65 -9.55 13.49 2.00
C VAL A 65 -10.74 13.75 1.09
N GLU A 66 -10.89 14.98 0.62
CA GLU A 66 -11.95 15.32 -0.33
C GLU A 66 -11.80 14.54 -1.63
N SER A 67 -10.58 14.42 -2.12
CA SER A 67 -10.31 13.65 -3.34
C SER A 67 -10.69 12.19 -3.16
N ILE A 68 -10.40 11.62 -2.01
CA ILE A 68 -10.76 10.25 -1.70
C ILE A 68 -12.28 10.09 -1.68
N LYS A 69 -12.98 11.03 -1.08
CA LYS A 69 -14.44 11.01 -1.04
C LYS A 69 -15.05 11.11 -2.43
N GLU A 70 -14.52 12.00 -3.24
CA GLU A 70 -14.96 12.11 -4.62
C GLU A 70 -14.64 10.88 -5.44
N GLY A 71 -13.57 10.21 -5.08
CA GLY A 71 -13.12 8.99 -5.74
C GLY A 71 -13.76 7.72 -5.24
N GLU A 72 -14.71 7.79 -4.30
CA GLU A 72 -15.35 6.60 -3.77
C GLU A 72 -16.02 5.75 -4.84
N LYS A 73 -16.59 6.40 -5.84
CA LYS A 73 -17.20 5.70 -6.95
C LYS A 73 -16.18 4.93 -7.77
N TRP A 74 -14.97 5.42 -7.79
CA TRP A 74 -13.85 4.75 -8.44
C TRP A 74 -13.37 3.57 -7.63
N ASN A 75 -13.33 3.76 -6.31
CA ASN A 75 -12.84 2.74 -5.40
C ASN A 75 -13.67 1.47 -5.46
N VAL A 76 -14.96 1.62 -5.71
CA VAL A 76 -15.82 0.45 -5.90
C VAL A 76 -15.32 -0.44 -7.03
N LYS A 77 -14.88 0.18 -8.13
CA LYS A 77 -14.32 -0.58 -9.25
C LYS A 77 -12.99 -1.22 -8.90
N GLU A 78 -12.16 -0.52 -8.16
CA GLU A 78 -10.89 -1.05 -7.71
C GLU A 78 -11.08 -2.22 -6.77
N HIS A 79 -12.07 -2.14 -5.89
CA HIS A 79 -12.41 -3.23 -5.02
C HIS A 79 -12.83 -4.47 -5.80
N ASP A 80 -13.62 -4.28 -6.83
CA ASP A 80 -14.05 -5.38 -7.68
C ASP A 80 -12.84 -6.06 -8.32
N LEU A 81 -11.86 -5.28 -8.76
CA LEU A 81 -10.64 -5.82 -9.33
C LEU A 81 -9.84 -6.62 -8.31
N ILE A 82 -9.77 -6.12 -7.10
CA ILE A 82 -9.05 -6.79 -6.03
C ILE A 82 -9.75 -8.08 -5.63
N GLU A 83 -11.06 -8.06 -5.59
CA GLU A 83 -11.85 -9.23 -5.24
C GLU A 83 -11.74 -10.36 -6.27
N VAL A 84 -11.52 -10.00 -7.51
CA VAL A 84 -11.37 -10.98 -8.58
C VAL A 84 -10.07 -11.78 -8.46
N GLU A 85 -9.10 -11.22 -7.82
CA GLU A 85 -7.86 -11.93 -7.55
C GLU A 85 -8.08 -13.11 -6.59
#